data_9d73ce1a1558fe9d277043dd567c3586
#
_entry.id   9d73ce1a1558fe9d277043dd567c3586
#
_cell.length_a   1.000
_cell.length_b   1.000
_cell.length_c   1.000
_cell.angle_alpha   90.00
_cell.angle_beta   90.00
_cell.angle_gamma   90.00
#
_symmetry.space_group_name_H-M   'P 1'
#
loop_
_entity.id
_entity.type
_entity.pdbx_description
1 polymer ?
#
loop_
_entity_poly.entity_id
_entity_poly.type
_entity_poly.pdbx_seq_one_letter_code
_entity_poly.pdbx_strand_id
1 'polypeptide(L)'
;MLDDVKKRESVPINLTYPNSNEYDFLTKIEVINLDYEAQEDINNGTGFLISSPKSTNKKDIKNPDGIYSSKFGQKLGDLNPFADRYSCECGYLKSRINHGMECPICHDKCKYVDDDFKMFGWIILKDQYHILHPKFYDTVDFLLGGSPFNTEKKRIKGTKLQNILNYCPDVDQHGFHTECKFKPDNEPFYGIGMTAFYERFDEIIDYYIKKNPKKMEYYTEIQDYKYGCSCGRLVGPETVGQFCPHCETHSRFLDKEMIFCHSIPVFTTHLRPTDIRDGYLYYEPTNGIYNMINKHVHSINNDKRRLNKDPKVKESELFKVQMNYIDLVDEIMKILTGKKGQLRMLIGGRYNFSCRAVIRQDATLRIDQVKLPYVELVKCLQQRIINILIRTYNISPAHAYDIWSRALASKDERVAEIIDAIIRSYPEGLPVIINRNPTINNGYGRLFLTRMLTII
;
A
#
# COMPACT_ATOMS: atom_id res chain seq x y z
N MET A 1 -20.60 -52.00 0.09
CA MET A 1 -20.69 -50.60 0.58
C MET A 1 -19.48 -49.71 0.20
N LEU A 2 -18.44 -50.26 -0.40
CA LEU A 2 -17.32 -49.45 -0.93
C LEU A 2 -17.45 -49.22 -2.46
N ASP A 3 -18.43 -49.84 -3.10
CA ASP A 3 -18.63 -49.75 -4.55
C ASP A 3 -19.48 -48.53 -4.99
N ASP A 4 -20.18 -47.86 -4.05
CA ASP A 4 -21.02 -46.71 -4.35
C ASP A 4 -20.25 -45.34 -4.39
N VAL A 5 -18.92 -45.40 -4.23
CA VAL A 5 -18.06 -44.21 -4.43
C VAL A 5 -17.64 -44.10 -5.91
N LYS A 6 -18.07 -45.00 -6.75
CA LYS A 6 -17.83 -44.98 -8.20
C LYS A 6 -18.70 -43.93 -8.85
N LYS A 7 -18.04 -42.98 -9.49
CA LYS A 7 -18.54 -41.94 -10.39
C LYS A 7 -19.34 -40.83 -9.75
N ARG A 8 -18.66 -39.98 -8.96
CA ARG A 8 -18.92 -38.55 -9.15
C ARG A 8 -18.16 -38.17 -10.43
N GLU A 9 -18.93 -37.93 -11.49
CA GLU A 9 -18.46 -37.20 -12.64
C GLU A 9 -17.76 -35.95 -12.12
N SER A 10 -16.51 -35.76 -12.49
CA SER A 10 -15.81 -34.51 -12.28
C SER A 10 -16.66 -33.43 -12.93
N VAL A 11 -17.42 -32.70 -12.14
CA VAL A 11 -17.99 -31.43 -12.61
C VAL A 11 -16.78 -30.65 -13.12
N PRO A 12 -16.68 -30.37 -14.41
CA PRO A 12 -15.61 -29.52 -14.90
C PRO A 12 -15.80 -28.22 -14.13
N ILE A 13 -14.85 -27.92 -13.24
CA ILE A 13 -14.74 -26.58 -12.71
C ILE A 13 -14.35 -25.76 -13.93
N ASN A 14 -15.34 -25.17 -14.56
CA ASN A 14 -15.15 -24.10 -15.52
C ASN A 14 -14.60 -22.94 -14.68
N LEU A 15 -13.29 -22.94 -14.49
CA LEU A 15 -12.54 -21.74 -14.20
C LEU A 15 -12.63 -20.92 -15.49
N THR A 16 -13.78 -20.26 -15.68
CA THR A 16 -13.82 -19.07 -16.50
C THR A 16 -12.91 -18.09 -15.78
N TYR A 17 -11.64 -18.07 -16.19
CA TYR A 17 -10.80 -16.94 -15.87
C TYR A 17 -11.56 -15.70 -16.34
N PRO A 18 -11.77 -14.70 -15.47
CA PRO A 18 -12.28 -13.42 -15.92
C PRO A 18 -11.44 -13.01 -17.12
N ASN A 19 -12.07 -12.43 -18.13
CA ASN A 19 -11.44 -12.08 -19.39
C ASN A 19 -10.07 -11.46 -19.13
N SER A 20 -9.07 -11.88 -19.89
CA SER A 20 -7.67 -11.41 -19.78
C SER A 20 -7.56 -9.88 -19.70
N ASN A 21 -8.53 -9.15 -20.24
CA ASN A 21 -8.64 -7.70 -20.16
C ASN A 21 -8.84 -7.14 -18.74
N GLU A 22 -9.38 -7.90 -17.78
CA GLU A 22 -9.49 -7.44 -16.39
C GLU A 22 -8.17 -7.52 -15.62
N TYR A 23 -7.21 -8.35 -16.06
CA TYR A 23 -5.88 -8.46 -15.43
C TYR A 23 -4.86 -7.49 -16.02
N ASP A 24 -5.11 -6.91 -17.20
CA ASP A 24 -4.23 -5.89 -17.79
C ASP A 24 -4.19 -4.61 -16.92
N PHE A 25 -5.21 -4.36 -16.10
CA PHE A 25 -5.22 -3.26 -15.13
C PHE A 25 -4.21 -3.40 -13.97
N LEU A 26 -3.70 -4.59 -13.71
CA LEU A 26 -2.73 -4.85 -12.63
C LEU A 26 -1.28 -4.85 -13.12
N THR A 27 -1.03 -4.69 -14.39
CA THR A 27 0.30 -4.80 -14.98
C THR A 27 1.05 -3.47 -15.03
N LYS A 28 0.36 -2.35 -14.82
CA LYS A 28 0.94 -1.01 -14.92
C LYS A 28 0.58 -0.17 -13.70
N ILE A 29 1.59 0.39 -13.03
CA ILE A 29 1.40 1.43 -12.04
C ILE A 29 1.42 2.77 -12.79
N GLU A 30 0.32 3.49 -12.73
CA GLU A 30 0.18 4.80 -13.36
C GLU A 30 0.48 5.92 -12.36
N VAL A 31 1.09 6.99 -12.86
CA VAL A 31 1.26 8.22 -12.09
C VAL A 31 0.06 9.10 -12.38
N ILE A 32 -0.70 9.43 -11.33
CA ILE A 32 -1.90 10.26 -11.44
C ILE A 32 -1.60 11.73 -11.17
N ASN A 33 -2.40 12.63 -11.73
CA ASN A 33 -2.36 14.04 -11.39
C ASN A 33 -3.07 14.28 -10.05
N LEU A 34 -2.30 14.54 -9.01
CA LEU A 34 -2.82 14.70 -7.64
C LEU A 34 -3.76 15.89 -7.49
N ASP A 35 -3.55 16.95 -8.25
CA ASP A 35 -4.39 18.15 -8.18
C ASP A 35 -5.76 17.91 -8.84
N TYR A 36 -5.77 17.17 -9.95
CA TYR A 36 -7.00 16.72 -10.59
C TYR A 36 -7.80 15.78 -9.65
N GLU A 37 -7.17 14.77 -9.09
CA GLU A 37 -7.82 13.82 -8.18
C GLU A 37 -8.36 14.52 -6.92
N ALA A 38 -7.63 15.51 -6.38
CA ALA A 38 -8.09 16.29 -5.24
C ALA A 38 -9.37 17.08 -5.54
N GLN A 39 -9.44 17.69 -6.72
CA GLN A 39 -10.63 18.42 -7.16
C GLN A 39 -11.81 17.49 -7.41
N GLU A 40 -11.56 16.36 -8.07
CA GLU A 40 -12.58 15.35 -8.36
C GLU A 40 -13.14 14.75 -7.07
N ASP A 41 -12.29 14.33 -6.15
CA ASP A 41 -12.70 13.78 -4.85
C ASP A 41 -13.55 14.76 -4.04
N ILE A 42 -13.14 16.03 -3.97
CA ILE A 42 -13.87 17.06 -3.24
C ILE A 42 -15.24 17.32 -3.90
N ASN A 43 -15.28 17.38 -5.23
CA ASN A 43 -16.52 17.62 -5.98
C ASN A 43 -17.50 16.44 -5.86
N ASN A 44 -17.00 15.22 -5.88
CA ASN A 44 -17.81 14.00 -5.79
C ASN A 44 -18.18 13.64 -4.32
N GLY A 45 -17.64 14.34 -3.33
CA GLY A 45 -17.88 14.04 -1.91
C GLY A 45 -17.12 12.80 -1.41
N THR A 46 -16.19 12.27 -2.19
CA THR A 46 -15.27 11.18 -1.80
C THR A 46 -14.01 11.70 -1.12
N GLY A 47 -13.85 13.02 -1.06
CA GLY A 47 -12.76 13.68 -0.37
C GLY A 47 -13.18 14.96 0.33
N PHE A 48 -12.31 15.50 1.19
CA PHE A 48 -12.52 16.77 1.88
C PHE A 48 -11.21 17.51 2.14
N LEU A 49 -11.31 18.84 2.25
CA LEU A 49 -10.17 19.70 2.53
C LEU A 49 -9.79 19.65 4.03
N ILE A 50 -8.51 19.42 4.30
CA ILE A 50 -7.93 19.51 5.64
C ILE A 50 -7.36 20.91 5.81
N SER A 51 -8.05 21.75 6.59
CA SER A 51 -7.67 23.15 6.79
C SER A 51 -7.16 23.46 8.19
N SER A 52 -7.39 22.59 9.17
CA SER A 52 -7.02 22.83 10.56
C SER A 52 -5.69 22.18 10.93
N PRO A 53 -4.67 22.96 11.37
CA PRO A 53 -3.40 22.44 11.85
C PRO A 53 -3.47 21.85 13.26
N LYS A 54 -4.62 21.97 13.94
CA LYS A 54 -4.80 21.54 15.34
C LYS A 54 -5.11 20.04 15.39
N SER A 55 -4.14 19.24 15.80
CA SER A 55 -4.27 17.79 15.85
C SER A 55 -3.49 17.12 16.97
N THR A 56 -2.93 17.91 17.91
CA THR A 56 -2.04 17.40 18.95
C THR A 56 -2.73 17.12 20.27
N ASN A 57 -3.85 17.77 20.57
CA ASN A 57 -4.58 17.59 21.83
C ASN A 57 -5.83 16.74 21.64
N LYS A 58 -6.23 16.00 22.67
CA LYS A 58 -7.44 15.17 22.68
C LYS A 58 -8.72 15.94 22.27
N LYS A 59 -8.78 17.26 22.51
CA LYS A 59 -9.89 18.13 22.07
C LYS A 59 -9.79 18.47 20.57
N ASP A 60 -8.58 18.62 20.06
CA ASP A 60 -8.33 19.00 18.66
C ASP A 60 -8.53 17.84 17.70
N ILE A 61 -8.45 16.60 18.19
CA ILE A 61 -8.67 15.36 17.42
C ILE A 61 -10.12 15.29 16.89
N LYS A 62 -11.09 15.90 17.57
CA LYS A 62 -12.50 15.94 17.14
C LYS A 62 -12.79 17.00 16.07
N ASN A 63 -11.77 17.69 15.58
CA ASN A 63 -11.95 18.74 14.58
C ASN A 63 -12.39 18.11 13.23
N PRO A 64 -13.54 18.51 12.68
CA PRO A 64 -14.03 17.97 11.42
C PRO A 64 -13.12 18.27 10.23
N ASP A 65 -12.27 19.29 10.32
CA ASP A 65 -11.36 19.70 9.23
C ASP A 65 -9.89 19.36 9.54
N GLY A 66 -9.66 18.48 10.51
CA GLY A 66 -8.34 17.98 10.89
C GLY A 66 -7.98 16.64 10.26
N ILE A 67 -6.72 16.23 10.41
CA ILE A 67 -6.22 14.95 9.89
C ILE A 67 -6.85 13.70 10.55
N TYR A 68 -7.57 13.87 11.64
CA TYR A 68 -8.31 12.82 12.35
C TYR A 68 -9.83 13.04 12.28
N SER A 69 -10.30 13.74 11.28
CA SER A 69 -11.70 14.06 11.09
C SER A 69 -12.60 12.83 11.10
N SER A 70 -13.77 12.96 11.68
CA SER A 70 -14.84 11.93 11.62
C SER A 70 -15.36 11.71 10.20
N LYS A 71 -15.05 12.61 9.26
CA LYS A 71 -15.36 12.45 7.83
C LYS A 71 -14.71 11.21 7.22
N PHE A 72 -13.61 10.71 7.81
CA PHE A 72 -13.02 9.42 7.42
C PHE A 72 -13.83 8.18 7.86
N GLY A 73 -15.03 8.35 8.39
CA GLY A 73 -15.89 7.26 8.81
C GLY A 73 -15.61 6.73 10.22
N GLN A 74 -14.51 7.11 10.85
CA GLN A 74 -14.16 6.69 12.19
C GLN A 74 -14.69 7.69 13.23
N LYS A 75 -15.60 7.24 14.09
CA LYS A 75 -15.95 8.03 15.30
C LYS A 75 -14.83 7.88 16.33
N LEU A 76 -14.23 8.98 16.72
CA LEU A 76 -13.20 9.00 17.76
C LEU A 76 -13.77 8.47 19.09
N GLY A 77 -13.23 7.41 19.57
CA GLY A 77 -13.68 6.67 20.76
C GLY A 77 -13.71 5.16 20.52
N ASP A 78 -13.80 4.73 19.25
CA ASP A 78 -13.77 3.35 18.84
C ASP A 78 -12.43 2.99 18.20
N LEU A 79 -11.33 3.35 18.89
CA LEU A 79 -9.96 3.06 18.49
C LEU A 79 -9.61 1.58 18.56
N ASN A 80 -10.54 0.75 19.01
CA ASN A 80 -10.40 -0.68 19.02
C ASN A 80 -10.88 -1.22 17.65
N PRO A 81 -10.03 -1.82 16.83
CA PRO A 81 -10.44 -2.45 15.57
C PRO A 81 -11.43 -3.60 15.77
N PHE A 82 -11.58 -4.07 17.02
CA PHE A 82 -12.57 -5.06 17.43
C PHE A 82 -13.79 -4.42 18.13
N ALA A 83 -13.86 -3.08 18.21
CA ALA A 83 -15.02 -2.40 18.77
C ALA A 83 -16.26 -2.70 17.93
N ASP A 84 -17.37 -2.82 18.62
CA ASP A 84 -18.66 -3.09 18.00
C ASP A 84 -19.02 -1.94 17.03
N ARG A 85 -19.01 -2.23 15.74
CA ARG A 85 -19.23 -1.25 14.67
C ARG A 85 -20.70 -0.85 14.49
N TYR A 86 -21.56 -1.21 15.42
CA TYR A 86 -22.95 -0.81 15.37
C TYR A 86 -23.18 0.48 16.17
N SER A 87 -23.73 1.50 15.53
CA SER A 87 -24.01 2.78 16.19
C SER A 87 -25.08 3.56 15.43
N CYS A 88 -25.81 4.40 16.17
CA CYS A 88 -26.63 5.46 15.62
C CYS A 88 -25.77 6.70 15.30
N GLU A 89 -26.32 7.67 14.59
CA GLU A 89 -25.58 8.87 14.15
C GLU A 89 -24.97 9.69 15.31
N CYS A 90 -25.71 9.87 16.41
CA CYS A 90 -25.21 10.58 17.59
C CYS A 90 -24.29 9.74 18.49
N GLY A 91 -24.17 8.43 18.25
CA GLY A 91 -23.35 7.51 19.02
C GLY A 91 -23.90 7.12 20.39
N TYR A 92 -25.18 7.44 20.72
CA TYR A 92 -25.82 7.07 21.96
C TYR A 92 -26.13 5.56 22.00
N LEU A 93 -26.81 5.05 20.98
CA LEU A 93 -26.97 3.60 20.81
C LEU A 93 -25.73 3.01 20.12
N LYS A 94 -25.12 2.06 20.81
CA LYS A 94 -23.98 1.30 20.33
C LYS A 94 -24.24 -0.18 20.52
N SER A 95 -23.47 -1.02 19.83
CA SER A 95 -23.50 -2.47 19.92
C SER A 95 -24.51 -3.15 18.99
N ARG A 96 -24.09 -4.36 18.55
CA ARG A 96 -24.90 -5.24 17.69
C ARG A 96 -26.27 -5.57 18.28
N ILE A 97 -26.38 -5.61 19.60
CA ILE A 97 -27.65 -5.87 20.30
C ILE A 97 -28.71 -4.82 19.95
N ASN A 98 -28.28 -3.58 19.72
CA ASN A 98 -29.17 -2.46 19.40
C ASN A 98 -29.39 -2.28 17.88
N HIS A 99 -28.94 -3.23 17.06
CA HIS A 99 -29.10 -3.15 15.61
C HIS A 99 -30.58 -3.04 15.22
N GLY A 100 -30.91 -2.01 14.42
CA GLY A 100 -32.27 -1.72 13.98
C GLY A 100 -33.12 -0.95 14.99
N MET A 101 -32.65 -0.73 16.23
CA MET A 101 -33.38 0.08 17.22
C MET A 101 -33.23 1.56 16.90
N GLU A 102 -34.33 2.30 17.07
CA GLU A 102 -34.36 3.76 16.91
C GLU A 102 -33.75 4.44 18.13
N CYS A 103 -32.87 5.39 17.90
CA CYS A 103 -32.22 6.15 18.96
C CYS A 103 -33.16 7.18 19.56
N PRO A 104 -33.33 7.24 20.89
CA PRO A 104 -34.22 8.21 21.53
C PRO A 104 -33.71 9.67 21.43
N ILE A 105 -32.45 9.87 21.01
CA ILE A 105 -31.84 11.22 20.92
C ILE A 105 -31.82 11.75 19.48
N CYS A 106 -31.37 10.95 18.52
CA CYS A 106 -31.23 11.41 17.13
C CYS A 106 -32.29 10.81 16.19
N HIS A 107 -33.15 9.92 16.69
CA HIS A 107 -34.17 9.23 15.92
C HIS A 107 -33.67 8.42 14.72
N ASP A 108 -32.33 8.24 14.59
CA ASP A 108 -31.71 7.36 13.60
C ASP A 108 -31.62 5.93 14.13
N LYS A 109 -31.71 4.97 13.22
CA LYS A 109 -31.60 3.55 13.56
C LYS A 109 -30.13 3.20 13.81
N CYS A 110 -29.89 2.40 14.86
CA CYS A 110 -28.57 1.79 15.06
C CYS A 110 -28.25 0.83 13.92
N LYS A 111 -27.29 1.18 13.10
CA LYS A 111 -26.86 0.43 11.92
C LYS A 111 -25.38 0.12 11.99
N TYR A 112 -24.96 -0.85 11.20
CA TYR A 112 -23.54 -1.12 11.01
C TYR A 112 -22.88 0.11 10.39
N VAL A 113 -21.85 0.62 11.05
CA VAL A 113 -21.04 1.73 10.53
C VAL A 113 -19.94 1.12 9.68
N ASP A 114 -20.13 1.19 8.38
CA ASP A 114 -19.13 0.77 7.43
C ASP A 114 -18.00 1.81 7.37
N ASP A 115 -16.79 1.31 7.27
CA ASP A 115 -15.62 2.18 7.14
C ASP A 115 -15.50 2.62 5.69
N ASP A 116 -15.51 3.91 5.44
CA ASP A 116 -15.27 4.42 4.10
C ASP A 116 -13.76 4.48 3.82
N PHE A 117 -13.22 3.37 3.31
CA PHE A 117 -11.81 3.29 2.90
C PHE A 117 -11.49 4.14 1.65
N LYS A 118 -12.52 4.64 0.97
CA LYS A 118 -12.36 5.46 -0.23
C LYS A 118 -12.30 6.95 0.07
N MET A 119 -12.63 7.35 1.31
CA MET A 119 -12.59 8.76 1.70
C MET A 119 -11.15 9.24 1.88
N PHE A 120 -10.76 10.24 1.10
CA PHE A 120 -9.47 10.92 1.21
C PHE A 120 -9.60 12.28 1.87
N GLY A 121 -8.60 12.65 2.66
CA GLY A 121 -8.38 14.04 3.03
C GLY A 121 -7.36 14.68 2.09
N TRP A 122 -7.47 15.96 1.85
CA TRP A 122 -6.54 16.69 1.01
C TRP A 122 -5.94 17.89 1.72
N ILE A 123 -4.63 17.99 1.78
CA ILE A 123 -3.90 19.18 2.22
C ILE A 123 -3.48 19.91 0.97
N ILE A 124 -3.95 21.15 0.77
CA ILE A 124 -3.76 21.89 -0.47
C ILE A 124 -2.96 23.17 -0.21
N LEU A 125 -1.90 23.38 -0.97
CA LEU A 125 -1.14 24.62 -1.06
C LEU A 125 -1.91 25.63 -1.92
N LYS A 126 -1.67 26.93 -1.69
CA LYS A 126 -2.16 27.96 -2.62
C LYS A 126 -1.49 27.81 -3.99
N ASP A 127 -2.20 28.18 -5.05
CA ASP A 127 -1.83 27.97 -6.47
C ASP A 127 -0.45 28.54 -6.86
N GLN A 128 0.07 29.49 -6.11
CA GLN A 128 1.39 30.07 -6.35
C GLN A 128 2.57 29.24 -5.79
N TYR A 129 2.30 28.18 -5.01
CA TYR A 129 3.31 27.36 -4.37
C TYR A 129 3.24 25.92 -4.85
N HIS A 130 4.33 25.44 -5.41
CA HIS A 130 4.44 24.13 -6.05
C HIS A 130 5.45 23.26 -5.32
N ILE A 131 5.16 21.98 -5.22
CA ILE A 131 6.09 20.96 -4.74
C ILE A 131 6.29 19.91 -5.83
N LEU A 132 7.48 19.32 -5.88
CA LEU A 132 7.73 18.19 -6.78
C LEU A 132 6.87 16.99 -6.38
N HIS A 133 6.19 16.41 -7.37
CA HIS A 133 5.51 15.14 -7.18
C HIS A 133 6.53 14.07 -6.73
N PRO A 134 6.23 13.24 -5.72
CA PRO A 134 7.19 12.29 -5.13
C PRO A 134 7.84 11.35 -6.15
N LYS A 135 7.09 10.95 -7.17
CA LYS A 135 7.61 10.12 -8.27
C LYS A 135 8.80 10.77 -8.97
N PHE A 136 8.74 12.09 -9.20
CA PHE A 136 9.77 12.79 -9.95
C PHE A 136 10.91 13.30 -9.08
N TYR A 137 10.74 13.35 -7.77
CA TYR A 137 11.78 13.83 -6.87
C TYR A 137 13.09 13.05 -7.04
N ASP A 138 13.02 11.73 -7.02
CA ASP A 138 14.18 10.87 -7.16
C ASP A 138 14.73 10.89 -8.60
N THR A 139 13.85 10.90 -9.61
CA THR A 139 14.23 11.02 -11.04
C THR A 139 15.02 12.31 -11.29
N VAL A 140 14.54 13.44 -10.75
CA VAL A 140 15.21 14.74 -10.86
C VAL A 140 16.53 14.72 -10.11
N ASP A 141 16.59 14.21 -8.88
CA ASP A 141 17.86 14.13 -8.12
C ASP A 141 18.91 13.27 -8.85
N PHE A 142 18.51 12.15 -9.44
CA PHE A 142 19.38 11.34 -10.30
C PHE A 142 19.85 12.09 -11.53
N LEU A 143 18.98 12.82 -12.20
CA LEU A 143 19.34 13.63 -13.39
C LEU A 143 20.36 14.69 -13.03
N LEU A 144 20.19 15.39 -11.92
CA LEU A 144 21.13 16.41 -11.44
C LEU A 144 22.48 15.82 -11.01
N GLY A 145 22.62 14.52 -10.93
CA GLY A 145 23.87 13.83 -10.54
C GLY A 145 23.91 13.46 -9.06
N GLY A 146 22.80 13.54 -8.37
CA GLY A 146 22.61 13.03 -7.02
C GLY A 146 22.49 11.51 -6.97
N SER A 147 22.53 11.00 -5.75
CA SER A 147 22.15 9.63 -5.41
C SER A 147 21.25 9.73 -4.18
N PRO A 148 19.93 9.58 -4.34
CA PRO A 148 19.01 9.78 -3.21
C PRO A 148 19.16 8.73 -2.11
N PHE A 149 19.74 7.56 -2.42
CA PHE A 149 19.92 6.49 -1.46
C PHE A 149 21.38 6.05 -1.33
N ASN A 150 21.77 5.66 -0.12
CA ASN A 150 23.05 5.02 0.15
C ASN A 150 23.00 3.50 -0.15
N THR A 151 24.13 2.81 0.04
CA THR A 151 24.26 1.35 -0.12
C THR A 151 23.30 0.56 0.78
N GLU A 152 22.89 1.12 1.91
CA GLU A 152 21.90 0.54 2.84
C GLU A 152 20.45 0.87 2.47
N LYS A 153 20.20 1.50 1.31
CA LYS A 153 18.88 1.98 0.87
C LYS A 153 18.24 3.01 1.82
N LYS A 154 19.04 3.74 2.56
CA LYS A 154 18.59 4.88 3.36
C LYS A 154 18.74 6.16 2.55
N ARG A 155 17.74 7.05 2.66
CA ARG A 155 17.76 8.35 1.97
C ARG A 155 18.92 9.20 2.46
N ILE A 156 19.69 9.75 1.53
CA ILE A 156 20.83 10.65 1.81
C ILE A 156 20.26 12.06 2.02
N LYS A 157 20.84 12.78 3.00
CA LYS A 157 20.57 14.20 3.21
C LYS A 157 21.65 15.04 2.53
N GLY A 158 21.30 16.24 2.08
CA GLY A 158 22.22 17.17 1.43
C GLY A 158 22.56 16.78 -0.01
N THR A 159 21.62 16.16 -0.73
CA THR A 159 21.77 15.89 -2.16
C THR A 159 21.81 17.19 -2.96
N LYS A 160 22.22 17.11 -4.23
CA LYS A 160 22.26 18.30 -5.10
C LYS A 160 20.89 18.95 -5.24
N LEU A 161 19.85 18.16 -5.42
CA LEU A 161 18.49 18.67 -5.48
C LEU A 161 18.09 19.39 -4.20
N GLN A 162 18.37 18.79 -3.03
CA GLN A 162 18.07 19.43 -1.75
C GLN A 162 18.80 20.77 -1.57
N ASN A 163 20.05 20.84 -2.02
CA ASN A 163 20.84 22.06 -1.97
C ASN A 163 20.33 23.16 -2.92
N ILE A 164 19.74 22.79 -4.04
CA ILE A 164 19.07 23.72 -4.97
C ILE A 164 17.77 24.24 -4.37
N LEU A 165 16.95 23.33 -3.82
CA LEU A 165 15.62 23.64 -3.27
C LEU A 165 15.68 24.40 -1.95
N ASN A 166 16.73 24.24 -1.15
CA ASN A 166 16.90 24.90 0.12
C ASN A 166 17.29 26.36 -0.07
N TYR A 167 16.36 27.29 0.14
CA TYR A 167 16.56 28.68 -0.11
C TYR A 167 17.70 29.28 0.74
N CYS A 168 18.64 29.97 0.06
CA CYS A 168 19.70 30.73 0.70
C CYS A 168 19.51 32.23 0.36
N PRO A 169 19.37 33.11 1.36
CA PRO A 169 19.14 34.55 1.11
C PRO A 169 20.30 35.28 0.44
N ASP A 170 21.50 34.69 0.45
CA ASP A 170 22.72 35.27 -0.11
C ASP A 170 22.96 34.90 -1.59
N VAL A 171 21.93 34.32 -2.23
CA VAL A 171 21.98 33.97 -3.66
C VAL A 171 21.39 35.08 -4.49
N ASP A 172 22.06 35.51 -5.53
CA ASP A 172 21.54 36.47 -6.48
C ASP A 172 20.45 35.87 -7.40
N GLN A 173 19.85 36.71 -8.27
CA GLN A 173 18.79 36.30 -9.21
C GLN A 173 19.23 35.23 -10.22
N HIS A 174 20.54 35.03 -10.38
CA HIS A 174 21.14 34.07 -11.31
C HIS A 174 21.61 32.79 -10.59
N GLY A 175 21.42 32.65 -9.28
CA GLY A 175 21.85 31.50 -8.50
C GLY A 175 23.35 31.53 -8.12
N PHE A 176 23.99 32.73 -8.19
CA PHE A 176 25.37 32.90 -7.72
C PHE A 176 25.40 33.45 -6.29
N HIS A 177 26.18 32.80 -5.43
CA HIS A 177 26.39 33.27 -4.07
C HIS A 177 27.31 34.49 -4.05
N THR A 178 26.87 35.57 -3.45
CA THR A 178 27.71 36.76 -3.26
C THR A 178 28.65 36.66 -2.07
N GLU A 179 28.27 35.96 -0.97
CA GLU A 179 29.07 35.86 0.26
C GLU A 179 28.88 34.58 1.08
N CYS A 180 28.36 33.49 0.51
CA CYS A 180 28.05 32.29 1.29
C CYS A 180 29.33 31.51 1.70
N LYS A 181 29.48 31.22 3.00
CA LYS A 181 30.61 30.44 3.57
C LYS A 181 30.64 28.96 3.13
N PHE A 182 29.58 28.45 2.51
CA PHE A 182 29.44 27.08 2.05
C PHE A 182 29.17 27.05 0.54
N LYS A 183 30.08 27.61 -0.24
CA LYS A 183 30.04 27.52 -1.69
C LYS A 183 30.63 26.16 -2.12
N PRO A 184 29.86 25.23 -2.68
CA PRO A 184 30.48 24.20 -3.49
C PRO A 184 30.94 24.89 -4.78
N ASP A 185 32.25 24.87 -5.02
CA ASP A 185 32.86 25.48 -6.19
C ASP A 185 32.13 25.03 -7.44
N ASN A 186 31.60 26.01 -8.20
CA ASN A 186 31.00 25.84 -9.53
C ASN A 186 29.67 25.09 -9.68
N GLU A 187 28.81 25.01 -8.68
CA GLU A 187 27.43 24.51 -8.88
C GLU A 187 26.47 25.70 -9.08
N PRO A 188 25.97 25.94 -10.30
CA PRO A 188 24.92 26.92 -10.55
C PRO A 188 23.61 26.46 -9.93
N PHE A 189 22.71 27.42 -9.67
CA PHE A 189 21.39 27.20 -9.09
C PHE A 189 21.34 26.75 -7.60
N TYR A 190 22.47 26.74 -6.90
CA TYR A 190 22.48 26.41 -5.48
C TYR A 190 21.69 27.45 -4.66
N GLY A 191 20.76 26.98 -3.82
CA GLY A 191 20.04 27.84 -2.87
C GLY A 191 18.99 28.76 -3.47
N ILE A 192 18.53 28.52 -4.70
CA ILE A 192 17.51 29.37 -5.36
C ILE A 192 16.13 29.27 -4.72
N GLY A 193 15.83 28.14 -4.03
CA GLY A 193 14.54 27.88 -3.42
C GLY A 193 13.55 27.19 -4.33
N MET A 194 12.40 26.81 -3.76
CA MET A 194 11.37 26.02 -4.45
C MET A 194 10.66 26.81 -5.55
N THR A 195 10.30 28.07 -5.30
CA THR A 195 9.56 28.87 -6.27
C THR A 195 10.41 29.16 -7.51
N ALA A 196 11.66 29.62 -7.34
CA ALA A 196 12.57 29.84 -8.46
C ALA A 196 12.95 28.53 -9.16
N PHE A 197 13.02 27.42 -8.46
CA PHE A 197 13.22 26.11 -9.07
C PHE A 197 12.06 25.73 -10.00
N TYR A 198 10.81 25.95 -9.59
CA TYR A 198 9.64 25.72 -10.42
C TYR A 198 9.65 26.59 -11.68
N GLU A 199 9.94 27.89 -11.53
CA GLU A 199 9.98 28.84 -12.66
C GLU A 199 11.05 28.47 -13.69
N ARG A 200 12.25 28.08 -13.23
CA ARG A 200 13.43 27.80 -14.05
C ARG A 200 13.65 26.30 -14.28
N PHE A 201 12.66 25.47 -14.04
CA PHE A 201 12.80 24.02 -14.06
C PHE A 201 13.43 23.50 -15.36
N ASP A 202 12.91 23.92 -16.51
CA ASP A 202 13.41 23.44 -17.81
C ASP A 202 14.86 23.88 -18.07
N GLU A 203 15.20 25.12 -17.73
CA GLU A 203 16.57 25.62 -17.84
C GLU A 203 17.55 24.78 -16.99
N ILE A 204 17.16 24.43 -15.78
CA ILE A 204 17.98 23.64 -14.87
C ILE A 204 18.17 22.23 -15.41
N ILE A 205 17.08 21.57 -15.82
CA ILE A 205 17.11 20.21 -16.36
C ILE A 205 17.96 20.16 -17.63
N ASP A 206 17.78 21.11 -18.55
CA ASP A 206 18.57 21.21 -19.79
C ASP A 206 20.05 21.46 -19.53
N TYR A 207 20.39 22.27 -18.53
CA TYR A 207 21.76 22.47 -18.11
C TYR A 207 22.44 21.19 -17.69
N TYR A 208 21.78 20.41 -16.78
CA TYR A 208 22.37 19.20 -16.23
C TYR A 208 22.42 18.05 -17.23
N ILE A 209 21.47 17.92 -18.16
CA ILE A 209 21.55 16.92 -19.21
C ILE A 209 22.68 17.21 -20.21
N LYS A 210 22.91 18.50 -20.57
CA LYS A 210 24.06 18.90 -21.39
C LYS A 210 25.39 18.58 -20.72
N LYS A 211 25.46 18.75 -19.39
CA LYS A 211 26.64 18.40 -18.58
C LYS A 211 26.83 16.88 -18.48
N ASN A 212 25.78 16.08 -18.48
CA ASN A 212 25.83 14.63 -18.34
C ASN A 212 24.84 13.89 -19.27
N PRO A 213 25.17 13.73 -20.56
CA PRO A 213 24.29 13.08 -21.54
C PRO A 213 23.95 11.61 -21.24
N LYS A 214 24.74 10.95 -20.37
CA LYS A 214 24.47 9.55 -19.97
C LYS A 214 23.15 9.37 -19.23
N LYS A 215 22.53 10.46 -18.78
CA LYS A 215 21.28 10.47 -18.02
C LYS A 215 20.06 10.81 -18.88
N MET A 216 20.17 10.60 -20.19
CA MET A 216 19.11 10.88 -21.15
C MET A 216 17.79 10.13 -20.80
N GLU A 217 17.87 8.93 -20.23
CA GLU A 217 16.69 8.16 -19.82
C GLU A 217 15.81 8.95 -18.84
N TYR A 218 16.40 9.53 -17.79
CA TYR A 218 15.67 10.36 -16.82
C TYR A 218 15.12 11.64 -17.42
N TYR A 219 15.86 12.22 -18.37
CA TYR A 219 15.40 13.38 -19.11
C TYR A 219 14.18 13.06 -19.97
N THR A 220 14.23 11.95 -20.72
CA THR A 220 13.11 11.49 -21.55
C THR A 220 11.89 11.21 -20.69
N GLU A 221 12.03 10.52 -19.55
CA GLU A 221 10.93 10.29 -18.62
C GLU A 221 10.26 11.61 -18.19
N ILE A 222 11.04 12.64 -17.83
CA ILE A 222 10.49 13.95 -17.46
C ILE A 222 9.78 14.62 -18.64
N GLN A 223 10.33 14.52 -19.86
CA GLN A 223 9.71 15.11 -21.04
C GLN A 223 8.41 14.41 -21.44
N ASP A 224 8.32 13.08 -21.27
CA ASP A 224 7.10 12.32 -21.55
C ASP A 224 5.95 12.79 -20.68
N TYR A 225 6.19 13.06 -19.39
CA TYR A 225 5.16 13.54 -18.48
C TYR A 225 4.73 14.99 -18.68
N LYS A 226 5.33 15.72 -19.64
CA LYS A 226 4.81 17.00 -20.10
C LYS A 226 3.64 16.88 -21.08
N TYR A 227 3.31 15.67 -21.48
CA TYR A 227 2.20 15.38 -22.37
C TYR A 227 1.26 14.38 -21.72
N GLY A 228 -0.04 14.64 -21.78
CA GLY A 228 -1.00 13.72 -21.20
C GLY A 228 -2.42 14.28 -21.12
N CYS A 229 -3.31 13.50 -20.51
CA CYS A 229 -4.65 13.95 -20.16
C CYS A 229 -4.67 14.59 -18.76
N SER A 230 -5.78 15.27 -18.41
CA SER A 230 -5.90 16.00 -17.15
C SER A 230 -5.74 15.14 -15.92
N CYS A 231 -6.18 13.87 -15.92
CA CYS A 231 -6.01 12.95 -14.78
C CYS A 231 -4.65 12.23 -14.74
N GLY A 232 -3.84 12.31 -15.79
CA GLY A 232 -2.52 11.68 -15.87
C GLY A 232 -2.51 10.19 -16.27
N ARG A 233 -3.63 9.61 -16.69
CA ARG A 233 -3.67 8.20 -17.15
C ARG A 233 -3.14 7.99 -18.56
N LEU A 234 -3.28 8.98 -19.42
CA LEU A 234 -2.59 9.02 -20.72
C LEU A 234 -1.36 9.88 -20.55
N VAL A 235 -0.19 9.36 -20.90
CA VAL A 235 1.10 10.03 -20.77
C VAL A 235 1.94 9.75 -22.01
N GLY A 236 2.73 10.75 -22.42
CA GLY A 236 3.67 10.65 -23.52
C GLY A 236 3.22 11.43 -24.76
N PRO A 237 4.19 11.90 -25.56
CA PRO A 237 3.92 12.66 -26.77
C PRO A 237 3.11 11.86 -27.81
N GLU A 238 3.20 10.53 -27.81
CA GLU A 238 2.47 9.63 -28.69
C GLU A 238 0.97 9.56 -28.36
N THR A 239 0.56 10.00 -27.16
CA THR A 239 -0.84 10.02 -26.75
C THR A 239 -1.56 11.30 -27.15
N VAL A 240 -0.87 12.31 -27.62
CA VAL A 240 -1.45 13.63 -27.94
C VAL A 240 -2.63 13.48 -28.91
N GLY A 241 -3.77 14.07 -28.53
CA GLY A 241 -5.03 13.95 -29.25
C GLY A 241 -5.89 12.73 -28.94
N GLN A 242 -5.37 11.73 -28.18
CA GLN A 242 -6.17 10.58 -27.73
C GLN A 242 -7.16 11.02 -26.66
N PHE A 243 -8.36 10.45 -26.71
CA PHE A 243 -9.41 10.70 -25.73
C PHE A 243 -9.22 9.80 -24.48
N CYS A 244 -9.24 10.40 -23.31
CA CYS A 244 -9.21 9.67 -22.04
C CYS A 244 -10.64 9.46 -21.53
N PRO A 245 -11.12 8.21 -21.40
CA PRO A 245 -12.48 7.94 -20.92
C PRO A 245 -12.70 8.25 -19.45
N HIS A 246 -11.64 8.42 -18.67
CA HIS A 246 -11.75 8.69 -17.24
C HIS A 246 -12.00 10.17 -16.92
N CYS A 247 -11.22 11.06 -17.51
CA CYS A 247 -11.37 12.51 -17.30
C CYS A 247 -12.10 13.22 -18.45
N GLU A 248 -12.56 12.45 -19.44
CA GLU A 248 -13.28 12.96 -20.61
C GLU A 248 -12.54 14.09 -21.36
N THR A 249 -11.21 14.11 -21.26
CA THR A 249 -10.35 15.09 -21.93
C THR A 249 -9.44 14.43 -22.95
N HIS A 250 -9.01 15.19 -23.96
CA HIS A 250 -7.99 14.74 -24.88
C HIS A 250 -6.59 15.02 -24.30
N SER A 251 -5.66 14.09 -24.55
CA SER A 251 -4.26 14.28 -24.21
C SER A 251 -3.68 15.51 -24.93
N ARG A 252 -2.98 16.35 -24.19
CA ARG A 252 -2.43 17.62 -24.62
C ARG A 252 -1.06 17.89 -23.99
N PHE A 253 -0.43 18.98 -24.34
CA PHE A 253 0.74 19.50 -23.63
C PHE A 253 0.31 20.05 -22.26
N LEU A 254 0.88 19.52 -21.18
CA LEU A 254 0.56 19.83 -19.76
C LEU A 254 1.63 20.71 -19.10
N ASP A 255 2.74 20.96 -19.78
CA ASP A 255 3.94 21.64 -19.24
C ASP A 255 4.43 20.93 -17.94
N LYS A 256 4.21 21.52 -16.78
CA LYS A 256 4.70 21.03 -15.48
C LYS A 256 3.61 20.46 -14.59
N GLU A 257 2.34 20.43 -15.06
CA GLU A 257 1.16 20.04 -14.26
C GLU A 257 1.26 18.64 -13.63
N MET A 258 1.98 17.69 -14.28
CA MET A 258 2.18 16.34 -13.77
C MET A 258 3.45 16.20 -12.91
N ILE A 259 4.42 17.09 -13.13
CA ILE A 259 5.73 17.02 -12.47
C ILE A 259 5.68 17.69 -11.10
N PHE A 260 4.86 18.72 -10.98
CA PHE A 260 4.62 19.46 -9.75
C PHE A 260 3.17 19.32 -9.33
N CYS A 261 2.91 19.45 -8.03
CA CYS A 261 1.58 19.38 -7.46
C CYS A 261 1.40 20.40 -6.33
N HIS A 262 0.13 20.70 -6.02
CA HIS A 262 -0.27 21.53 -4.88
C HIS A 262 -0.92 20.68 -3.78
N SER A 263 -1.41 19.51 -4.14
CA SER A 263 -2.28 18.68 -3.31
C SER A 263 -1.54 17.48 -2.76
N ILE A 264 -1.72 17.22 -1.47
CA ILE A 264 -1.11 16.09 -0.75
C ILE A 264 -2.25 15.22 -0.22
N PRO A 265 -2.36 13.96 -0.63
CA PRO A 265 -3.40 13.07 -0.17
C PRO A 265 -3.16 12.62 1.27
N VAL A 266 -4.22 12.61 2.07
CA VAL A 266 -4.23 12.10 3.44
C VAL A 266 -5.12 10.88 3.50
N PHE A 267 -4.54 9.73 3.73
CA PHE A 267 -5.26 8.46 3.81
C PHE A 267 -6.22 8.43 5.00
N THR A 268 -7.23 7.57 4.89
CA THR A 268 -8.16 7.31 5.98
C THR A 268 -7.44 6.91 7.28
N THR A 269 -8.05 7.21 8.41
CA THR A 269 -7.53 6.88 9.75
C THR A 269 -7.38 5.38 9.98
N HIS A 270 -8.06 4.53 9.21
CA HIS A 270 -7.92 3.07 9.28
C HIS A 270 -6.53 2.58 8.86
N LEU A 271 -5.90 3.26 7.89
CA LEU A 271 -4.54 2.92 7.43
C LEU A 271 -3.45 3.53 8.32
N ARG A 272 -3.81 4.45 9.23
CA ARG A 272 -2.88 5.13 10.13
C ARG A 272 -3.51 5.25 11.54
N PRO A 273 -3.70 4.13 12.22
CA PRO A 273 -4.41 4.08 13.50
C PRO A 273 -3.73 4.91 14.56
N THR A 274 -4.54 5.39 15.50
CA THR A 274 -4.08 6.07 16.72
C THR A 274 -4.53 5.27 17.92
N ASP A 275 -3.75 5.26 18.97
CA ASP A 275 -4.08 4.62 20.25
C ASP A 275 -3.97 5.63 21.38
N ILE A 276 -4.84 5.51 22.37
CA ILE A 276 -4.80 6.37 23.58
C ILE A 276 -4.50 5.46 24.78
N ARG A 277 -3.30 5.59 25.35
CA ARG A 277 -2.87 4.89 26.56
C ARG A 277 -2.57 5.90 27.65
N ASP A 278 -3.09 5.68 28.83
CA ASP A 278 -2.85 6.53 30.01
C ASP A 278 -3.08 8.05 29.76
N GLY A 279 -4.04 8.36 28.85
CA GLY A 279 -4.35 9.75 28.50
C GLY A 279 -3.42 10.37 27.44
N TYR A 280 -2.40 9.66 27.00
CA TYR A 280 -1.49 10.09 25.94
C TYR A 280 -1.91 9.49 24.60
N LEU A 281 -1.74 10.30 23.55
CA LEU A 281 -1.99 9.87 22.16
C LEU A 281 -0.73 9.23 21.59
N TYR A 282 -0.82 7.94 21.26
CA TYR A 282 0.16 7.21 20.50
C TYR A 282 -0.30 7.11 19.05
N TYR A 283 0.56 7.41 18.12
CA TYR A 283 0.27 7.36 16.70
C TYR A 283 1.46 6.86 15.91
N GLU A 284 1.19 6.30 14.76
CA GLU A 284 2.22 5.86 13.83
C GLU A 284 3.06 7.04 13.30
N PRO A 285 4.30 6.81 12.85
CA PRO A 285 5.19 7.85 12.31
C PRO A 285 4.55 8.68 11.21
N THR A 286 3.74 8.07 10.33
CA THR A 286 2.99 8.75 9.26
C THR A 286 2.10 9.88 9.77
N ASN A 287 1.43 9.69 10.90
CA ASN A 287 0.59 10.72 11.51
C ASN A 287 1.40 11.93 11.99
N GLY A 288 2.61 11.69 12.52
CA GLY A 288 3.54 12.75 12.91
C GLY A 288 3.97 13.59 11.71
N ILE A 289 4.27 12.93 10.60
CA ILE A 289 4.67 13.60 9.35
C ILE A 289 3.51 14.40 8.76
N TYR A 290 2.28 13.84 8.70
CA TYR A 290 1.10 14.59 8.26
C TYR A 290 0.84 15.84 9.12
N ASN A 291 1.04 15.75 10.43
CA ASN A 291 0.93 16.90 11.31
C ASN A 291 1.94 18.01 10.97
N MET A 292 3.20 17.63 10.68
CA MET A 292 4.22 18.59 10.27
C MET A 292 3.87 19.24 8.94
N ILE A 293 3.50 18.45 7.93
CA ILE A 293 3.08 18.94 6.62
C ILE A 293 1.92 19.96 6.79
N ASN A 294 0.88 19.56 7.51
CA ASN A 294 -0.31 20.39 7.70
C ASN A 294 0.01 21.73 8.40
N LYS A 295 0.89 21.70 9.41
CA LYS A 295 1.37 22.94 10.08
C LYS A 295 2.12 23.86 9.12
N HIS A 296 3.04 23.32 8.32
CA HIS A 296 3.83 24.10 7.37
C HIS A 296 2.94 24.68 6.26
N VAL A 297 2.04 23.88 5.68
CA VAL A 297 1.09 24.34 4.66
C VAL A 297 0.15 25.40 5.23
N HIS A 298 -0.34 25.21 6.46
CA HIS A 298 -1.16 26.23 7.11
C HIS A 298 -0.38 27.53 7.35
N SER A 299 0.90 27.46 7.72
CA SER A 299 1.78 28.63 7.85
C SER A 299 1.96 29.36 6.52
N ILE A 300 2.18 28.63 5.44
CA ILE A 300 2.34 29.19 4.08
C ILE A 300 1.04 29.87 3.61
N ASN A 301 -0.09 29.18 3.79
CA ASN A 301 -1.39 29.65 3.31
C ASN A 301 -1.96 30.81 4.13
N ASN A 302 -1.47 31.04 5.37
CA ASN A 302 -2.02 32.02 6.29
C ASN A 302 -1.19 33.30 6.32
N ASP A 303 -1.68 34.35 5.66
CA ASP A 303 -1.02 35.65 5.59
C ASP A 303 -1.38 36.60 6.74
N LYS A 304 -2.16 36.17 7.76
CA LYS A 304 -2.59 37.03 8.88
C LYS A 304 -1.44 37.44 9.79
N ARG A 305 -0.38 36.62 9.91
CA ARG A 305 0.79 36.94 10.72
C ARG A 305 1.84 37.65 9.87
N ARG A 306 2.50 38.67 10.40
CA ARG A 306 3.54 39.45 9.70
C ARG A 306 4.71 38.54 9.21
N LEU A 307 5.14 37.61 10.04
CA LEU A 307 6.19 36.63 9.71
C LEU A 307 5.80 35.72 8.52
N ASN A 308 4.51 35.39 8.39
CA ASN A 308 4.03 34.54 7.30
C ASN A 308 3.96 35.27 5.95
N LYS A 309 4.19 36.60 5.92
CA LYS A 309 4.26 37.37 4.67
C LYS A 309 5.67 37.45 4.10
N ASP A 310 6.69 37.11 4.89
CA ASP A 310 8.08 37.13 4.42
C ASP A 310 8.33 35.99 3.42
N PRO A 311 8.74 36.29 2.18
CA PRO A 311 9.06 35.27 1.18
C PRO A 311 10.12 34.28 1.64
N LYS A 312 11.13 34.72 2.40
CA LYS A 312 12.19 33.85 2.94
C LYS A 312 11.63 32.79 3.89
N VAL A 313 10.68 33.17 4.75
CA VAL A 313 10.02 32.24 5.67
C VAL A 313 9.17 31.25 4.88
N LYS A 314 8.44 31.72 3.86
CA LYS A 314 7.60 30.86 3.02
C LYS A 314 8.42 29.84 2.23
N GLU A 315 9.52 30.24 1.65
CA GLU A 315 10.45 29.32 0.94
C GLU A 315 11.00 28.24 1.89
N SER A 316 11.42 28.63 3.09
CA SER A 316 11.88 27.66 4.09
C SER A 316 10.78 26.70 4.52
N GLU A 317 9.55 27.19 4.70
CA GLU A 317 8.41 26.34 5.05
C GLU A 317 8.03 25.41 3.87
N LEU A 318 8.07 25.91 2.63
CA LEU A 318 7.79 25.11 1.43
C LEU A 318 8.82 23.98 1.23
N PHE A 319 10.10 24.27 1.46
CA PHE A 319 11.13 23.25 1.46
C PHE A 319 10.88 22.15 2.52
N LYS A 320 10.44 22.54 3.74
CA LYS A 320 10.07 21.57 4.78
C LYS A 320 8.85 20.73 4.38
N VAL A 321 7.86 21.32 3.69
CA VAL A 321 6.73 20.55 3.13
C VAL A 321 7.23 19.52 2.17
N GLN A 322 8.09 19.89 1.22
CA GLN A 322 8.68 18.97 0.24
C GLN A 322 9.42 17.81 0.92
N MET A 323 10.28 18.11 1.88
CA MET A 323 11.07 17.08 2.57
C MET A 323 10.18 16.15 3.40
N ASN A 324 9.22 16.69 4.15
CA ASN A 324 8.27 15.87 4.90
C ASN A 324 7.39 15.02 3.96
N TYR A 325 7.05 15.52 2.77
CA TYR A 325 6.27 14.73 1.82
C TYR A 325 7.05 13.54 1.28
N ILE A 326 8.34 13.71 1.00
CA ILE A 326 9.21 12.59 0.61
C ILE A 326 9.39 11.59 1.77
N ASP A 327 9.61 12.07 2.99
CA ASP A 327 9.69 11.22 4.17
C ASP A 327 8.38 10.44 4.39
N LEU A 328 7.23 11.05 4.14
CA LEU A 328 5.91 10.40 4.19
C LEU A 328 5.82 9.23 3.19
N VAL A 329 6.22 9.47 1.95
CA VAL A 329 6.19 8.43 0.91
C VAL A 329 7.16 7.30 1.27
N ASP A 330 8.34 7.60 1.79
CA ASP A 330 9.29 6.60 2.25
C ASP A 330 8.71 5.74 3.40
N GLU A 331 8.00 6.35 4.35
CA GLU A 331 7.33 5.59 5.43
C GLU A 331 6.20 4.71 4.91
N ILE A 332 5.37 5.23 3.99
CA ILE A 332 4.31 4.43 3.34
C ILE A 332 4.92 3.25 2.57
N MET A 333 5.99 3.49 1.82
CA MET A 333 6.69 2.42 1.10
C MET A 333 7.29 1.35 2.03
N LYS A 334 7.77 1.72 3.22
CA LYS A 334 8.22 0.75 4.25
C LYS A 334 7.08 -0.12 4.76
N ILE A 335 5.88 0.47 4.96
CA ILE A 335 4.69 -0.26 5.40
C ILE A 335 4.24 -1.24 4.30
N LEU A 336 4.28 -0.83 3.04
CA LEU A 336 3.80 -1.63 1.92
C LEU A 336 4.78 -2.71 1.47
N THR A 337 6.08 -2.43 1.51
CA THR A 337 7.14 -3.27 0.89
C THR A 337 7.93 -4.09 1.90
N GLY A 338 8.80 -4.96 1.40
CA GLY A 338 9.70 -5.77 2.20
C GLY A 338 9.09 -7.07 2.73
N LYS A 339 9.85 -7.79 3.56
CA LYS A 339 9.44 -9.12 4.09
C LYS A 339 8.24 -9.06 5.02
N LYS A 340 8.07 -7.97 5.73
CA LYS A 340 6.95 -7.70 6.66
C LYS A 340 5.94 -6.72 6.09
N GLY A 341 6.12 -6.30 4.83
CA GLY A 341 5.23 -5.35 4.18
C GLY A 341 3.84 -5.92 3.93
N GLN A 342 2.84 -5.06 3.98
CA GLN A 342 1.43 -5.45 3.86
C GLN A 342 1.14 -6.13 2.53
N LEU A 343 1.70 -5.67 1.40
CA LEU A 343 1.51 -6.31 0.10
C LEU A 343 1.94 -7.77 0.12
N ARG A 344 3.10 -8.08 0.72
CA ARG A 344 3.58 -9.45 0.82
C ARG A 344 2.77 -10.28 1.81
N MET A 345 2.29 -9.68 2.90
CA MET A 345 1.44 -10.36 3.87
C MET A 345 0.04 -10.66 3.32
N LEU A 346 -0.52 -9.77 2.49
CA LEU A 346 -1.81 -10.00 1.82
C LEU A 346 -1.75 -11.10 0.77
N ILE A 347 -0.65 -11.18 0.02
CA ILE A 347 -0.42 -12.24 -0.97
C ILE A 347 -0.02 -13.54 -0.28
N GLY A 348 0.66 -13.47 0.86
CA GLY A 348 1.10 -14.60 1.67
C GLY A 348 0.01 -15.12 2.59
N GLY A 349 -0.92 -15.91 2.07
CA GLY A 349 -1.89 -16.65 2.90
C GLY A 349 -1.28 -17.92 3.50
N ARG A 350 -1.80 -18.35 4.66
CA ARG A 350 -1.56 -19.70 5.16
C ARG A 350 -2.55 -20.65 4.50
N TYR A 351 -2.02 -21.66 3.84
CA TYR A 351 -2.86 -22.71 3.29
C TYR A 351 -3.21 -23.71 4.38
N ASN A 352 -4.50 -24.00 4.52
CA ASN A 352 -4.96 -25.12 5.33
C ASN A 352 -4.54 -26.44 4.65
N PHE A 353 -4.48 -27.51 5.45
CA PHE A 353 -4.09 -28.84 4.95
C PHE A 353 -2.71 -28.87 4.30
N SER A 354 -1.79 -28.07 4.83
CA SER A 354 -0.39 -28.01 4.39
C SER A 354 0.55 -28.39 5.53
N CYS A 355 1.74 -28.82 5.17
CA CYS A 355 2.79 -29.20 6.11
C CYS A 355 4.16 -28.71 5.64
N ARG A 356 5.13 -28.80 6.53
CA ARG A 356 6.54 -28.50 6.24
C ARG A 356 7.40 -29.67 6.74
N ALA A 357 8.15 -30.24 5.84
CA ALA A 357 9.04 -31.36 6.15
C ALA A 357 10.45 -31.12 5.60
N VAL A 358 11.41 -31.87 6.14
CA VAL A 358 12.79 -31.88 5.63
C VAL A 358 12.87 -32.85 4.46
N ILE A 359 13.46 -32.40 3.34
CA ILE A 359 13.65 -33.22 2.15
C ILE A 359 14.82 -34.18 2.40
N ARG A 360 14.57 -35.47 2.20
CA ARG A 360 15.59 -36.53 2.19
C ARG A 360 15.60 -37.25 0.86
N GLN A 361 16.74 -37.78 0.49
CA GLN A 361 16.88 -38.65 -0.71
C GLN A 361 16.36 -40.03 -0.42
N ASP A 362 15.65 -40.62 -1.40
CA ASP A 362 15.23 -42.02 -1.39
C ASP A 362 15.36 -42.62 -2.82
N ALA A 363 16.29 -43.54 -2.98
CA ALA A 363 16.58 -44.17 -4.27
C ALA A 363 15.46 -45.11 -4.76
N THR A 364 14.50 -45.46 -3.91
CA THR A 364 13.37 -46.33 -4.24
C THR A 364 12.20 -45.64 -4.90
N LEU A 365 12.22 -44.30 -4.93
CA LEU A 365 11.15 -43.49 -5.50
C LEU A 365 11.41 -43.19 -6.98
N ARG A 366 10.32 -43.18 -7.75
CA ARG A 366 10.31 -42.63 -9.10
C ARG A 366 10.32 -41.10 -9.04
N ILE A 367 10.63 -40.47 -10.18
CA ILE A 367 10.74 -39.00 -10.27
C ILE A 367 9.41 -38.25 -10.01
N ASP A 368 8.30 -38.94 -10.18
CA ASP A 368 6.94 -38.51 -9.99
C ASP A 368 6.36 -38.85 -8.60
N GLN A 369 7.17 -39.45 -7.72
CA GLN A 369 6.73 -39.95 -6.42
C GLN A 369 7.38 -39.22 -5.24
N VAL A 370 6.65 -39.18 -4.13
CA VAL A 370 7.11 -38.63 -2.85
C VAL A 370 6.65 -39.52 -1.70
N LYS A 371 7.48 -39.63 -0.67
CA LYS A 371 7.13 -40.22 0.62
C LYS A 371 6.87 -39.09 1.61
N LEU A 372 5.73 -39.12 2.30
CA LEU A 372 5.37 -38.15 3.36
C LEU A 372 5.27 -38.89 4.71
N PRO A 373 5.72 -38.28 5.83
CA PRO A 373 5.55 -38.84 7.15
C PRO A 373 4.06 -38.96 7.53
N TYR A 374 3.72 -39.92 8.37
CA TYR A 374 2.37 -40.15 8.86
C TYR A 374 1.70 -38.90 9.42
N VAL A 375 2.39 -38.19 10.32
CA VAL A 375 1.86 -36.98 10.98
C VAL A 375 1.50 -35.89 9.94
N GLU A 376 2.30 -35.75 8.89
CA GLU A 376 2.04 -34.77 7.85
C GLU A 376 0.83 -35.16 6.99
N LEU A 377 0.65 -36.45 6.72
CA LEU A 377 -0.56 -36.95 6.05
C LEU A 377 -1.81 -36.75 6.90
N VAL A 378 -1.73 -37.00 8.22
CA VAL A 378 -2.84 -36.72 9.15
C VAL A 378 -3.25 -35.25 9.12
N LYS A 379 -2.28 -34.32 9.06
CA LYS A 379 -2.56 -32.89 8.91
C LYS A 379 -3.20 -32.55 7.56
N CYS A 380 -2.59 -33.01 6.48
CA CYS A 380 -3.06 -32.68 5.14
C CYS A 380 -4.43 -33.27 4.80
N LEU A 381 -4.75 -34.45 5.35
CA LEU A 381 -5.98 -35.18 5.08
C LEU A 381 -7.06 -34.96 6.18
N GLN A 382 -6.90 -34.00 7.07
CA GLN A 382 -7.79 -33.75 8.21
C GLN A 382 -9.27 -33.91 7.86
N GLN A 383 -9.76 -33.15 6.89
CA GLN A 383 -11.18 -33.13 6.53
C GLN A 383 -11.66 -34.50 6.00
N ARG A 384 -10.84 -35.19 5.24
CA ARG A 384 -11.17 -36.51 4.70
C ARG A 384 -11.24 -37.55 5.80
N ILE A 385 -10.27 -37.54 6.71
CA ILE A 385 -10.23 -38.46 7.86
C ILE A 385 -11.47 -38.24 8.73
N ILE A 386 -11.74 -37.00 9.13
CA ILE A 386 -12.90 -36.63 9.95
C ILE A 386 -14.23 -37.04 9.27
N ASN A 387 -14.36 -36.77 7.96
CA ASN A 387 -15.56 -37.15 7.21
C ASN A 387 -15.76 -38.66 7.14
N ILE A 388 -14.71 -39.47 6.98
CA ILE A 388 -14.78 -40.93 6.98
C ILE A 388 -15.17 -41.41 8.36
N LEU A 389 -14.56 -40.89 9.43
CA LEU A 389 -14.93 -41.23 10.80
C LEU A 389 -16.41 -40.97 11.09
N ILE A 390 -16.95 -39.85 10.64
CA ILE A 390 -18.36 -39.51 10.83
C ILE A 390 -19.27 -40.39 9.96
N ARG A 391 -18.99 -40.50 8.67
CA ARG A 391 -19.91 -41.13 7.71
C ARG A 391 -19.81 -42.64 7.66
N THR A 392 -18.61 -43.22 7.80
CA THR A 392 -18.39 -44.67 7.70
C THR A 392 -18.45 -45.34 9.06
N TYR A 393 -17.86 -44.71 10.07
CA TYR A 393 -17.83 -45.28 11.42
C TYR A 393 -18.92 -44.74 12.35
N ASN A 394 -19.77 -43.84 11.85
CA ASN A 394 -20.89 -43.22 12.57
C ASN A 394 -20.49 -42.56 13.90
N ILE A 395 -19.31 -41.96 13.94
CA ILE A 395 -18.75 -41.29 15.12
C ILE A 395 -19.24 -39.83 15.14
N SER A 396 -19.55 -39.31 16.34
CA SER A 396 -19.94 -37.91 16.47
C SER A 396 -18.82 -36.95 16.03
N PRO A 397 -19.14 -35.76 15.48
CA PRO A 397 -18.13 -34.82 15.00
C PRO A 397 -17.08 -34.43 16.05
N ALA A 398 -17.50 -34.24 17.30
CA ALA A 398 -16.59 -33.91 18.40
C ALA A 398 -15.59 -35.03 18.67
N HIS A 399 -16.09 -36.29 18.71
CA HIS A 399 -15.24 -37.47 18.93
C HIS A 399 -14.34 -37.77 17.73
N ALA A 400 -14.82 -37.57 16.51
CA ALA A 400 -14.00 -37.69 15.29
C ALA A 400 -12.83 -36.70 15.29
N TYR A 401 -13.06 -35.46 15.71
CA TYR A 401 -12.02 -34.46 15.88
C TYR A 401 -11.01 -34.85 16.98
N ASP A 402 -11.49 -35.40 18.11
CA ASP A 402 -10.62 -35.87 19.19
C ASP A 402 -9.71 -37.03 18.74
N ILE A 403 -10.27 -38.02 17.99
CA ILE A 403 -9.47 -39.11 17.40
C ILE A 403 -8.40 -38.54 16.46
N TRP A 404 -8.77 -37.62 15.56
CA TRP A 404 -7.83 -36.99 14.67
C TRP A 404 -6.73 -36.21 15.41
N SER A 405 -7.11 -35.48 16.46
CA SER A 405 -6.16 -34.69 17.28
C SER A 405 -5.17 -35.59 18.03
N ARG A 406 -5.63 -36.73 18.55
CA ARG A 406 -4.75 -37.74 19.17
C ARG A 406 -3.82 -38.40 18.17
N ALA A 407 -4.30 -38.63 16.95
CA ALA A 407 -3.50 -39.20 15.85
C ALA A 407 -2.34 -38.30 15.41
N LEU A 408 -2.39 -36.98 15.72
CA LEU A 408 -1.26 -36.08 15.53
C LEU A 408 -0.15 -36.28 16.57
N ALA A 409 -0.49 -36.66 17.78
CA ALA A 409 0.47 -36.85 18.86
C ALA A 409 1.08 -38.26 18.87
N SER A 410 0.32 -39.27 18.48
CA SER A 410 0.76 -40.66 18.40
C SER A 410 0.13 -41.37 17.23
N LYS A 411 0.85 -42.35 16.66
CA LYS A 411 0.32 -43.17 15.57
C LYS A 411 -0.91 -43.93 16.02
N ASP A 412 -2.03 -43.70 15.34
CA ASP A 412 -3.27 -44.47 15.48
C ASP A 412 -3.46 -45.39 14.29
N GLU A 413 -3.60 -46.69 14.52
CA GLU A 413 -3.67 -47.68 13.45
C GLU A 413 -4.93 -47.51 12.60
N ARG A 414 -6.05 -47.17 13.17
CA ARG A 414 -7.31 -46.89 12.43
C ARG A 414 -7.18 -45.73 11.50
N VAL A 415 -6.55 -44.64 11.97
CA VAL A 415 -6.29 -43.46 11.15
C VAL A 415 -5.28 -43.80 10.03
N ALA A 416 -4.31 -44.66 10.34
CA ALA A 416 -3.37 -45.14 9.32
C ALA A 416 -4.07 -45.95 8.22
N GLU A 417 -4.98 -46.87 8.59
CA GLU A 417 -5.80 -47.64 7.64
C GLU A 417 -6.69 -46.73 6.78
N ILE A 418 -7.29 -45.68 7.40
CA ILE A 418 -8.07 -44.69 6.64
C ILE A 418 -7.21 -43.94 5.63
N ILE A 419 -6.01 -43.51 6.02
CA ILE A 419 -5.06 -42.87 5.10
C ILE A 419 -4.67 -43.77 3.95
N ASP A 420 -4.36 -45.04 4.24
CA ASP A 420 -4.06 -46.03 3.23
C ASP A 420 -5.23 -46.25 2.26
N ALA A 421 -6.45 -46.34 2.78
CA ALA A 421 -7.64 -46.45 1.96
C ALA A 421 -7.85 -45.20 1.06
N ILE A 422 -7.59 -44.01 1.59
CA ILE A 422 -7.64 -42.79 0.80
C ILE A 422 -6.60 -42.82 -0.33
N ILE A 423 -5.34 -43.21 -0.06
CA ILE A 423 -4.28 -43.25 -1.06
C ILE A 423 -4.60 -44.30 -2.12
N ARG A 424 -5.05 -45.50 -1.74
CA ARG A 424 -5.43 -46.58 -2.68
C ARG A 424 -6.65 -46.25 -3.54
N SER A 425 -7.50 -45.31 -3.11
CA SER A 425 -8.64 -44.86 -3.91
C SER A 425 -8.23 -44.10 -5.18
N TYR A 426 -6.95 -43.70 -5.28
CA TYR A 426 -6.38 -43.05 -6.46
C TYR A 426 -5.51 -44.06 -7.21
N PRO A 427 -5.86 -44.47 -8.46
CA PRO A 427 -5.12 -45.50 -9.20
C PRO A 427 -3.63 -45.16 -9.42
N GLU A 428 -3.33 -43.89 -9.61
CA GLU A 428 -1.96 -43.43 -9.87
C GLU A 428 -1.27 -42.87 -8.63
N GLY A 429 -1.99 -42.76 -7.48
CA GLY A 429 -1.53 -42.16 -6.25
C GLY A 429 -2.18 -40.81 -5.93
N LEU A 430 -2.21 -40.44 -4.67
CA LEU A 430 -2.80 -39.19 -4.23
C LEU A 430 -1.95 -38.00 -4.72
N PRO A 431 -2.51 -37.07 -5.49
CA PRO A 431 -1.77 -35.88 -5.96
C PRO A 431 -1.46 -34.91 -4.83
N VAL A 432 -0.21 -34.46 -4.74
CA VAL A 432 0.26 -33.45 -3.78
C VAL A 432 1.11 -32.41 -4.48
N ILE A 433 1.01 -31.16 -4.01
CA ILE A 433 1.85 -30.07 -4.50
C ILE A 433 2.99 -29.87 -3.51
N ILE A 434 4.23 -29.98 -4.01
CA ILE A 434 5.43 -29.76 -3.22
C ILE A 434 6.12 -28.49 -3.71
N ASN A 435 6.40 -27.57 -2.78
CA ASN A 435 7.21 -26.40 -3.04
C ASN A 435 8.52 -26.45 -2.25
N ARG A 436 9.64 -26.26 -2.93
CA ARG A 436 10.95 -26.11 -2.28
C ARG A 436 11.33 -24.63 -2.18
N ASN A 437 11.64 -24.17 -0.97
CA ASN A 437 12.18 -22.85 -0.76
C ASN A 437 13.74 -22.86 -0.78
N PRO A 438 14.39 -21.85 -1.44
CA PRO A 438 13.79 -20.76 -2.21
C PRO A 438 13.26 -21.24 -3.58
N THR A 439 12.11 -20.67 -4.00
CA THR A 439 11.57 -20.92 -5.35
C THR A 439 12.37 -20.08 -6.35
N ILE A 440 13.28 -20.74 -7.10
CA ILE A 440 14.23 -20.05 -7.98
C ILE A 440 13.66 -19.88 -9.40
N ASN A 441 12.76 -20.75 -9.83
CA ASN A 441 12.08 -20.66 -11.13
C ASN A 441 10.69 -21.30 -11.09
N ASN A 442 9.91 -21.09 -12.14
CA ASN A 442 8.51 -21.55 -12.25
C ASN A 442 8.34 -23.09 -12.22
N GLY A 443 9.41 -23.87 -12.25
CA GLY A 443 9.35 -25.33 -12.20
C GLY A 443 9.40 -25.94 -10.80
N TYR A 444 9.52 -25.14 -9.73
CA TYR A 444 9.65 -25.66 -8.35
C TYR A 444 8.34 -26.00 -7.65
N GLY A 445 7.18 -25.57 -8.18
CA GLY A 445 5.87 -26.03 -7.73
C GLY A 445 5.41 -27.22 -8.57
N ARG A 446 5.96 -28.42 -8.35
CA ARG A 446 5.58 -29.62 -9.12
C ARG A 446 4.46 -30.37 -8.43
N LEU A 447 3.52 -30.84 -9.23
CA LEU A 447 2.54 -31.81 -8.81
C LEU A 447 3.24 -33.21 -8.74
N PHE A 448 3.23 -33.80 -7.55
CA PHE A 448 3.72 -35.15 -7.33
C PHE A 448 2.58 -36.07 -6.96
N LEU A 449 2.66 -37.31 -7.43
CA LEU A 449 1.76 -38.38 -7.04
C LEU A 449 2.35 -39.12 -5.85
N THR A 450 1.62 -39.14 -4.73
CA THR A 450 2.03 -39.99 -3.60
C THR A 450 1.70 -41.44 -3.92
N ARG A 451 2.70 -42.27 -4.25
CA ARG A 451 2.55 -43.69 -4.15
C ARG A 451 2.88 -44.14 -2.75
N MET A 452 1.98 -44.97 -2.24
CA MET A 452 2.00 -45.67 -0.96
C MET A 452 3.25 -45.48 -0.11
N LEU A 453 3.07 -44.84 0.99
CA LEU A 453 4.06 -44.69 2.04
C LEU A 453 4.00 -45.90 2.95
N THR A 454 5.11 -46.57 3.09
CA THR A 454 5.35 -47.36 4.29
C THR A 454 5.44 -46.33 5.45
N ILE A 455 4.47 -46.37 6.33
CA ILE A 455 4.42 -45.56 7.54
C ILE A 455 5.59 -46.01 8.40
N ILE A 456 6.63 -45.18 8.51
CA ILE A 456 7.72 -45.38 9.45
C ILE A 456 7.34 -44.64 10.74
#